data_2079eda017b15bb702fdcd21990cacd7
#
_entry.id   2079eda017b15bb702fdcd21990cacd7
#
_cell.length_a   1.000
_cell.length_b   1.000
_cell.length_c   1.000
_cell.angle_alpha   90.00
_cell.angle_beta   90.00
_cell.angle_gamma   90.00
#
_symmetry.space_group_name_H-M   'P 1'
#
loop_
_entity.id
_entity.type
_entity.pdbx_description
1 polymer ?
#
loop_
_entity_poly.entity_id
_entity_poly.type
_entity_poly.pdbx_seq_one_letter_code
_entity_poly.pdbx_strand_id
1 'polypeptide(L)'
;MSDTAIKLTPFVRAEYERDVQAPKELGDVAKALPLAERLWNSPLVRKLFILVLLAIIWEAYARWSANPLLFPTFSDTMTAWWDGIVSGVIPARLGVTIRMLLAGYAIGLGLAAVFVTFAISTRFGTDLLSTLTSMFNPLPAIALLPLALLWFGLGAPSIIFVIVNSVLW
;
A
#
# COMPACT_ATOMS: atom_id res chain seq x y z
N MET A 1 3.38 -59.82 -63.00
CA MET A 1 4.17 -58.99 -62.06
C MET A 1 3.25 -58.67 -60.90
N SER A 2 3.48 -59.36 -59.80
CA SER A 2 2.62 -59.34 -58.61
C SER A 2 3.05 -58.18 -57.73
N ASP A 3 2.17 -57.22 -57.57
CA ASP A 3 2.38 -56.03 -56.70
C ASP A 3 2.06 -56.42 -55.26
N THR A 4 3.13 -56.78 -54.50
CA THR A 4 3.00 -57.12 -53.11
C THR A 4 3.14 -55.82 -52.27
N ALA A 5 2.02 -55.12 -52.15
CA ALA A 5 1.98 -53.98 -51.25
C ALA A 5 2.18 -54.44 -49.78
N ILE A 6 3.33 -54.08 -49.20
CA ILE A 6 3.60 -54.29 -47.81
C ILE A 6 2.66 -53.38 -47.00
N LYS A 7 1.61 -54.00 -46.39
CA LYS A 7 0.79 -53.30 -45.40
C LYS A 7 1.59 -53.08 -44.14
N LEU A 8 2.13 -51.86 -44.02
CA LEU A 8 2.67 -51.42 -42.76
C LEU A 8 1.54 -51.18 -41.75
N THR A 9 1.36 -52.13 -40.85
CA THR A 9 0.49 -51.91 -39.70
C THR A 9 1.16 -50.88 -38.80
N PRO A 10 0.49 -49.78 -38.44
CA PRO A 10 1.07 -48.81 -37.54
C PRO A 10 1.38 -49.49 -36.22
N PHE A 11 2.56 -49.20 -35.71
CA PHE A 11 3.01 -49.73 -34.39
C PHE A 11 2.05 -49.14 -33.34
N VAL A 12 1.04 -49.91 -32.95
CA VAL A 12 0.15 -49.56 -31.86
C VAL A 12 0.96 -49.82 -30.57
N ARG A 13 1.49 -48.77 -29.96
CA ARG A 13 1.98 -48.78 -28.60
C ARG A 13 0.81 -49.28 -27.76
N ALA A 14 0.95 -50.40 -27.07
CA ALA A 14 0.02 -50.78 -26.02
C ALA A 14 0.04 -49.67 -24.97
N GLU A 15 -0.85 -48.71 -25.09
CA GLU A 15 -1.12 -47.80 -23.99
C GLU A 15 -1.65 -48.71 -22.87
N TYR A 16 -0.94 -48.70 -21.76
CA TYR A 16 -1.48 -49.22 -20.52
C TYR A 16 -2.64 -48.26 -20.16
N GLU A 17 -3.81 -48.53 -20.72
CA GLU A 17 -5.05 -47.97 -20.20
C GLU A 17 -5.16 -48.56 -18.78
N ARG A 18 -4.64 -47.82 -17.81
CA ARG A 18 -4.95 -48.03 -16.43
C ARG A 18 -6.45 -47.82 -16.34
N ASP A 19 -7.21 -48.90 -16.19
CA ASP A 19 -8.62 -48.83 -15.88
C ASP A 19 -8.78 -47.87 -14.72
N VAL A 20 -9.15 -46.63 -15.02
CA VAL A 20 -9.44 -45.62 -13.98
C VAL A 20 -10.73 -46.11 -13.37
N GLN A 21 -10.61 -46.98 -12.37
CA GLN A 21 -11.74 -47.33 -11.53
C GLN A 21 -12.30 -45.96 -11.07
N ALA A 22 -13.52 -45.67 -11.56
CA ALA A 22 -14.23 -44.49 -11.09
C ALA A 22 -14.08 -44.43 -9.58
N PRO A 23 -13.60 -43.33 -9.00
CA PRO A 23 -13.36 -43.29 -7.57
C PRO A 23 -14.67 -43.70 -6.91
N LYS A 24 -14.66 -44.88 -6.23
CA LYS A 24 -15.69 -45.23 -5.29
C LYS A 24 -15.98 -43.99 -4.52
N GLU A 25 -17.22 -43.51 -4.60
CA GLU A 25 -17.71 -42.26 -4.01
C GLU A 25 -16.76 -41.79 -2.91
N LEU A 26 -15.94 -40.79 -3.22
CA LEU A 26 -15.21 -40.08 -2.20
C LEU A 26 -16.32 -39.45 -1.34
N GLY A 27 -16.77 -40.25 -0.35
CA GLY A 27 -17.75 -39.77 0.62
C GLY A 27 -17.25 -38.41 1.09
N ASP A 28 -18.17 -37.48 1.10
CA ASP A 28 -17.94 -36.05 1.36
C ASP A 28 -16.89 -35.88 2.46
N VAL A 29 -15.60 -35.73 2.06
CA VAL A 29 -14.45 -35.62 2.98
C VAL A 29 -14.40 -34.23 3.60
N ALA A 30 -15.33 -33.38 3.21
CA ALA A 30 -15.56 -32.08 3.84
C ALA A 30 -16.28 -32.25 5.18
N LYS A 31 -15.60 -32.86 6.15
CA LYS A 31 -16.03 -32.75 7.53
C LYS A 31 -16.08 -31.26 7.86
N ALA A 32 -17.29 -30.74 8.15
CA ALA A 32 -17.47 -29.35 8.50
C ALA A 32 -16.48 -28.99 9.62
N LEU A 33 -15.53 -28.12 9.33
CA LEU A 33 -14.51 -27.71 10.30
C LEU A 33 -15.23 -27.15 11.54
N PRO A 34 -14.82 -27.55 12.76
CA PRO A 34 -15.38 -26.98 13.98
C PRO A 34 -15.25 -25.45 13.93
N LEU A 35 -16.22 -24.76 14.50
CA LEU A 35 -16.29 -23.28 14.48
C LEU A 35 -14.98 -22.62 14.90
N ALA A 36 -14.25 -23.21 15.86
CA ALA A 36 -12.95 -22.75 16.31
C ALA A 36 -11.88 -22.76 15.18
N GLU A 37 -11.81 -23.84 14.40
CA GLU A 37 -10.88 -23.93 13.27
C GLU A 37 -11.28 -23.01 12.13
N ARG A 38 -12.57 -22.85 11.89
CA ARG A 38 -13.10 -21.92 10.88
C ARG A 38 -12.78 -20.47 11.23
N LEU A 39 -12.90 -20.08 12.49
CA LEU A 39 -12.54 -18.77 12.99
C LEU A 39 -11.03 -18.55 12.93
N TRP A 40 -10.22 -19.53 13.36
CA TRP A 40 -8.76 -19.44 13.34
C TRP A 40 -8.18 -19.42 11.93
N ASN A 41 -8.83 -20.10 10.98
CA ASN A 41 -8.44 -20.08 9.57
C ASN A 41 -8.82 -18.75 8.87
N SER A 42 -9.65 -17.91 9.48
CA SER A 42 -9.96 -16.58 8.95
C SER A 42 -8.74 -15.65 9.09
N PRO A 43 -8.25 -15.05 7.97
CA PRO A 43 -7.14 -14.12 8.02
C PRO A 43 -7.45 -12.87 8.85
N LEU A 44 -8.72 -12.46 8.93
CA LEU A 44 -9.16 -11.32 9.75
C LEU A 44 -9.01 -11.62 11.24
N VAL A 45 -9.45 -12.81 11.70
CA VAL A 45 -9.34 -13.19 13.11
C VAL A 45 -7.90 -13.25 13.56
N ARG A 46 -7.02 -13.84 12.75
CA ARG A 46 -5.57 -13.87 13.07
C ARG A 46 -4.95 -12.48 13.13
N LYS A 47 -5.32 -11.59 12.19
CA LYS A 47 -4.83 -10.21 12.21
C LYS A 47 -5.33 -9.44 13.42
N LEU A 48 -6.61 -9.57 13.77
CA LEU A 48 -7.18 -8.97 14.98
C LEU A 48 -6.51 -9.51 16.24
N PHE A 49 -6.29 -10.82 16.32
CA PHE A 49 -5.58 -11.42 17.44
C PHE A 49 -4.17 -10.84 17.62
N ILE A 50 -3.42 -10.71 16.50
CA ILE A 50 -2.09 -10.09 16.52
C ILE A 50 -2.16 -8.63 16.99
N LEU A 51 -3.13 -7.85 16.49
CA LEU A 51 -3.29 -6.45 16.91
C LEU A 51 -3.61 -6.34 18.40
N VAL A 52 -4.51 -7.18 18.90
CA VAL A 52 -4.85 -7.22 20.33
C VAL A 52 -3.63 -7.61 21.17
N LEU A 53 -2.88 -8.64 20.73
CA LEU A 53 -1.66 -9.06 21.40
C LEU A 53 -0.62 -7.93 21.46
N LEU A 54 -0.41 -7.21 20.36
CA LEU A 54 0.49 -6.07 20.31
C LEU A 54 0.02 -4.94 21.23
N ALA A 55 -1.28 -4.65 21.27
CA ALA A 55 -1.83 -3.66 22.19
C ALA A 55 -1.62 -4.04 23.67
N ILE A 56 -1.79 -5.32 24.02
CA ILE A 56 -1.52 -5.84 25.37
C ILE A 56 -0.03 -5.72 25.72
N ILE A 57 0.86 -6.10 24.81
CA ILE A 57 2.31 -5.96 25.01
C ILE A 57 2.69 -4.50 25.22
N TRP A 58 2.15 -3.60 24.40
CA TRP A 58 2.36 -2.16 24.55
C TRP A 58 1.88 -1.66 25.91
N GLU A 59 0.66 -1.99 26.30
CA GLU A 59 0.08 -1.61 27.59
C GLU A 59 0.94 -2.11 28.75
N ALA A 60 1.34 -3.39 28.73
CA ALA A 60 2.15 -4.01 29.77
C ALA A 60 3.53 -3.36 29.88
N TYR A 61 4.19 -3.10 28.74
CA TYR A 61 5.48 -2.47 28.71
C TYR A 61 5.43 -1.02 29.23
N ALA A 62 4.41 -0.26 28.79
CA ALA A 62 4.23 1.13 29.22
C ALA A 62 4.00 1.25 30.73
N ARG A 63 3.20 0.34 31.31
CA ARG A 63 2.98 0.27 32.76
C ARG A 63 4.23 -0.14 33.52
N TRP A 64 5.00 -1.09 32.97
CA TRP A 64 6.27 -1.51 33.57
C TRP A 64 7.33 -0.40 33.54
N SER A 65 7.42 0.36 32.44
CA SER A 65 8.32 1.49 32.27
C SER A 65 8.04 2.65 33.26
N ALA A 66 6.81 2.75 33.77
CA ALA A 66 6.34 3.76 34.73
C ALA A 66 6.69 5.21 34.36
N ASN A 67 6.88 5.49 33.06
CA ASN A 67 7.22 6.82 32.55
C ASN A 67 6.23 7.25 31.46
N PRO A 68 5.05 7.77 31.83
CA PRO A 68 4.00 8.13 30.86
C PRO A 68 4.37 9.27 29.91
N LEU A 69 5.40 10.08 30.25
CA LEU A 69 5.88 11.16 29.37
C LEU A 69 6.69 10.64 28.20
N LEU A 70 7.47 9.57 28.39
CA LEU A 70 8.26 8.96 27.32
C LEU A 70 7.49 7.87 26.58
N PHE A 71 6.67 7.11 27.32
CA PHE A 71 5.94 5.98 26.75
C PHE A 71 4.53 5.87 27.36
N PRO A 72 3.54 6.59 26.80
CA PRO A 72 2.17 6.54 27.28
C PRO A 72 1.57 5.15 27.06
N THR A 73 0.59 4.78 27.90
CA THR A 73 -0.12 3.52 27.77
C THR A 73 -1.01 3.51 26.51
N PHE A 74 -1.33 2.32 26.03
CA PHE A 74 -2.29 2.19 24.92
C PHE A 74 -3.65 2.76 25.31
N SER A 75 -4.12 2.49 26.54
CA SER A 75 -5.39 3.00 27.05
C SER A 75 -5.43 4.53 27.13
N ASP A 76 -4.37 5.17 27.62
CA ASP A 76 -4.29 6.65 27.68
C ASP A 76 -4.28 7.25 26.26
N THR A 77 -3.56 6.60 25.33
CA THR A 77 -3.52 7.04 23.92
C THR A 77 -4.91 6.95 23.28
N MET A 78 -5.64 5.87 23.51
CA MET A 78 -7.02 5.74 22.98
C MET A 78 -7.97 6.74 23.58
N THR A 79 -7.85 7.00 24.88
CA THR A 79 -8.67 8.02 25.57
C THR A 79 -8.39 9.42 25.01
N ALA A 80 -7.11 9.79 24.91
CA ALA A 80 -6.69 11.09 24.35
C ALA A 80 -7.13 11.25 22.88
N TRP A 81 -7.07 10.16 22.09
CA TRP A 81 -7.54 10.16 20.70
C TRP A 81 -9.06 10.40 20.64
N TRP A 82 -9.82 9.70 21.48
CA TRP A 82 -11.28 9.88 21.55
C TRP A 82 -11.67 11.29 22.00
N ASP A 83 -11.05 11.78 23.06
CA ASP A 83 -11.26 13.13 23.56
C ASP A 83 -10.92 14.19 22.52
N GLY A 84 -9.85 13.97 21.77
CA GLY A 84 -9.45 14.83 20.64
C GLY A 84 -10.48 14.87 19.51
N ILE A 85 -11.17 13.76 19.26
CA ILE A 85 -12.28 13.71 18.28
C ILE A 85 -13.49 14.46 18.81
N VAL A 86 -13.94 14.12 20.03
CA VAL A 86 -15.17 14.68 20.63
C VAL A 86 -15.03 16.19 20.88
N SER A 87 -13.84 16.64 21.32
CA SER A 87 -13.56 18.06 21.49
C SER A 87 -13.45 18.86 20.18
N GLY A 88 -13.40 18.17 19.02
CA GLY A 88 -13.27 18.82 17.71
C GLY A 88 -11.83 19.23 17.35
N VAL A 89 -10.84 19.02 18.23
CA VAL A 89 -9.44 19.39 17.97
C VAL A 89 -8.87 18.60 16.80
N ILE A 90 -9.04 17.28 16.79
CA ILE A 90 -8.57 16.42 15.70
C ILE A 90 -9.29 16.74 14.38
N PRO A 91 -10.63 16.84 14.29
CA PRO A 91 -11.32 17.25 13.06
C PRO A 91 -10.87 18.61 12.53
N ALA A 92 -10.69 19.60 13.40
CA ALA A 92 -10.22 20.91 12.99
C ALA A 92 -8.81 20.86 12.39
N ARG A 93 -7.87 20.16 13.02
CA ARG A 93 -6.49 19.98 12.52
C ARG A 93 -6.46 19.17 11.22
N LEU A 94 -7.29 18.12 11.13
CA LEU A 94 -7.45 17.34 9.91
C LEU A 94 -7.94 18.19 8.75
N GLY A 95 -8.91 19.08 8.98
CA GLY A 95 -9.40 20.04 7.99
C GLY A 95 -8.30 20.96 7.45
N VAL A 96 -7.40 21.43 8.32
CA VAL A 96 -6.24 22.23 7.90
C VAL A 96 -5.29 21.41 7.03
N THR A 97 -4.96 20.18 7.46
CA THR A 97 -4.09 19.26 6.70
C THR A 97 -4.65 18.95 5.33
N ILE A 98 -5.94 18.64 5.24
CA ILE A 98 -6.61 18.37 3.95
C ILE A 98 -6.57 19.59 3.03
N ARG A 99 -6.83 20.79 3.56
CA ARG A 99 -6.76 22.03 2.74
C ARG A 99 -5.36 22.25 2.18
N MET A 100 -4.32 22.07 3.00
CA MET A 100 -2.93 22.21 2.53
C MET A 100 -2.58 21.17 1.48
N LEU A 101 -3.01 19.92 1.69
CA LEU A 101 -2.81 18.81 0.75
C LEU A 101 -3.48 19.10 -0.60
N LEU A 102 -4.76 19.49 -0.57
CA LEU A 102 -5.51 19.81 -1.80
C LEU A 102 -4.93 21.04 -2.52
N ALA A 103 -4.52 22.06 -1.79
CA ALA A 103 -3.88 23.24 -2.38
C ALA A 103 -2.54 22.88 -3.04
N GLY A 104 -1.67 22.15 -2.33
CA GLY A 104 -0.39 21.69 -2.88
C GLY A 104 -0.58 20.77 -4.09
N TYR A 105 -1.54 19.86 -4.03
CA TYR A 105 -1.87 18.96 -5.14
C TYR A 105 -2.39 19.72 -6.37
N ALA A 106 -3.32 20.64 -6.18
CA ALA A 106 -3.87 21.44 -7.27
C ALA A 106 -2.79 22.31 -7.95
N ILE A 107 -1.93 22.96 -7.15
CA ILE A 107 -0.80 23.76 -7.68
C ILE A 107 0.19 22.84 -8.42
N GLY A 108 0.59 21.73 -7.83
CA GLY A 108 1.52 20.77 -8.44
C GLY A 108 1.00 20.21 -9.76
N LEU A 109 -0.27 19.80 -9.79
CA LEU A 109 -0.93 19.31 -11.00
C LEU A 109 -1.04 20.39 -12.07
N GLY A 110 -1.38 21.62 -11.68
CA GLY A 110 -1.43 22.77 -12.60
C GLY A 110 -0.06 23.05 -13.23
N LEU A 111 1.01 23.06 -12.42
CA LEU A 111 2.38 23.23 -12.91
C LEU A 111 2.80 22.07 -13.82
N ALA A 112 2.49 20.83 -13.44
CA ALA A 112 2.77 19.67 -14.27
C ALA A 112 2.09 19.77 -15.64
N ALA A 113 0.82 20.17 -15.68
CA ALA A 113 0.09 20.39 -16.92
C ALA A 113 0.76 21.44 -17.81
N VAL A 114 1.21 22.56 -17.22
CA VAL A 114 1.93 23.62 -17.95
C VAL A 114 3.26 23.08 -18.50
N PHE A 115 4.06 22.40 -17.68
CA PHE A 115 5.35 21.85 -18.13
C PHE A 115 5.19 20.78 -19.21
N VAL A 116 4.20 19.89 -19.07
CA VAL A 116 3.93 18.85 -20.09
C VAL A 116 3.47 19.51 -21.39
N THR A 117 2.56 20.50 -21.33
CA THR A 117 2.09 21.22 -22.52
C THR A 117 3.26 21.91 -23.24
N PHE A 118 4.15 22.55 -22.48
CA PHE A 118 5.35 23.16 -23.04
C PHE A 118 6.30 22.13 -23.66
N ALA A 119 6.49 21.00 -22.98
CA ALA A 119 7.35 19.91 -23.45
C ALA A 119 6.87 19.32 -24.78
N ILE A 120 5.58 19.05 -24.93
CA ILE A 120 5.03 18.49 -26.17
C ILE A 120 4.98 19.52 -27.33
N SER A 121 5.04 20.83 -27.02
CA SER A 121 4.95 21.90 -28.00
C SER A 121 6.31 22.23 -28.63
N THR A 122 7.42 21.94 -27.98
CA THR A 122 8.75 22.34 -28.44
C THR A 122 9.81 21.29 -28.11
N ARG A 123 10.81 21.11 -29.00
CA ARG A 123 11.96 20.24 -28.72
C ARG A 123 12.75 20.70 -27.50
N PHE A 124 12.95 22.01 -27.36
CA PHE A 124 13.60 22.59 -26.17
C PHE A 124 12.81 22.28 -24.88
N GLY A 125 11.49 22.36 -24.92
CA GLY A 125 10.64 22.00 -23.79
C GLY A 125 10.78 20.54 -23.37
N THR A 126 10.86 19.63 -24.33
CA THR A 126 11.11 18.20 -24.07
C THR A 126 12.46 17.99 -23.38
N ASP A 127 13.53 18.59 -23.90
CA ASP A 127 14.88 18.45 -23.34
C ASP A 127 14.97 19.08 -21.94
N LEU A 128 14.34 20.26 -21.76
CA LEU A 128 14.27 20.92 -20.46
C LEU A 128 13.52 20.06 -19.42
N LEU A 129 12.32 19.57 -19.76
CA LEU A 129 11.54 18.75 -18.83
C LEU A 129 12.27 17.47 -18.48
N SER A 130 12.88 16.78 -19.46
CA SER A 130 13.69 15.58 -19.24
C SER A 130 14.85 15.84 -18.30
N THR A 131 15.56 16.95 -18.51
CA THR A 131 16.70 17.34 -17.65
C THR A 131 16.25 17.64 -16.22
N LEU A 132 15.20 18.44 -16.05
CA LEU A 132 14.66 18.78 -14.73
C LEU A 132 14.16 17.53 -14.01
N THR A 133 13.42 16.65 -14.69
CA THR A 133 12.95 15.39 -14.13
C THR A 133 14.11 14.52 -13.65
N SER A 134 15.17 14.41 -14.44
CA SER A 134 16.36 13.65 -14.07
C SER A 134 17.08 14.21 -12.83
N MET A 135 17.01 15.51 -12.61
CA MET A 135 17.62 16.19 -11.47
C MET A 135 16.75 16.12 -10.21
N PHE A 136 15.45 16.30 -10.33
CA PHE A 136 14.56 16.44 -9.19
C PHE A 136 13.87 15.13 -8.75
N ASN A 137 13.59 14.21 -9.67
CA ASN A 137 12.96 12.94 -9.35
C ASN A 137 13.74 12.07 -8.32
N PRO A 138 15.10 12.01 -8.34
CA PRO A 138 15.84 11.27 -7.32
C PRO A 138 15.82 11.93 -5.93
N LEU A 139 15.42 13.20 -5.82
CA LEU A 139 15.41 13.92 -4.55
C LEU A 139 14.17 13.55 -3.74
N PRO A 140 14.32 12.95 -2.53
CA PRO A 140 13.19 12.74 -1.65
C PRO A 140 12.55 14.10 -1.31
N ALA A 141 11.28 14.30 -1.63
CA ALA A 141 10.60 15.59 -1.39
C ALA A 141 10.67 16.02 0.09
N ILE A 142 10.66 15.07 1.02
CA ILE A 142 10.78 15.36 2.44
C ILE A 142 12.16 15.92 2.81
N ALA A 143 13.21 15.59 2.06
CA ALA A 143 14.55 16.15 2.28
C ALA A 143 14.62 17.65 1.94
N LEU A 144 13.67 18.15 1.16
CA LEU A 144 13.55 19.57 0.83
C LEU A 144 12.86 20.37 1.95
N LEU A 145 12.25 19.71 2.95
CA LEU A 145 11.54 20.39 4.02
C LEU A 145 12.40 21.38 4.81
N PRO A 146 13.66 21.07 5.24
CA PRO A 146 14.49 22.03 5.90
C PRO A 146 14.79 23.28 5.06
N LEU A 147 14.98 23.09 3.74
CA LEU A 147 15.19 24.18 2.80
C LEU A 147 13.94 25.04 2.62
N ALA A 148 12.79 24.38 2.52
CA ALA A 148 11.50 25.06 2.46
C ALA A 148 11.22 25.89 3.73
N LEU A 149 11.56 25.36 4.90
CA LEU A 149 11.44 26.08 6.18
C LEU A 149 12.37 27.30 6.23
N LEU A 150 13.56 27.20 5.64
CA LEU A 150 14.50 28.33 5.56
C LEU A 150 13.98 29.44 4.64
N TRP A 151 13.35 29.09 3.51
CA TRP A 151 12.87 30.05 2.51
C TRP A 151 11.51 30.66 2.87
N PHE A 152 10.60 29.85 3.38
CA PHE A 152 9.20 30.23 3.59
C PHE A 152 8.82 30.34 5.07
N GLY A 153 9.74 29.99 5.97
CA GLY A 153 9.47 29.98 7.40
C GLY A 153 8.60 28.81 7.87
N LEU A 154 8.26 28.82 9.14
CA LEU A 154 7.37 27.82 9.75
C LEU A 154 5.92 28.12 9.34
N GLY A 155 5.29 27.23 8.57
CA GLY A 155 3.89 27.39 8.22
C GLY A 155 3.43 26.63 6.96
N ALA A 156 2.22 26.95 6.52
CA ALA A 156 1.58 26.33 5.37
C ALA A 156 2.40 26.43 4.07
N PRO A 157 3.08 27.56 3.73
CA PRO A 157 3.83 27.66 2.48
C PRO A 157 4.93 26.60 2.34
N SER A 158 5.68 26.29 3.42
CA SER A 158 6.75 25.30 3.41
C SER A 158 6.21 23.90 3.14
N ILE A 159 5.09 23.54 3.76
CA ILE A 159 4.41 22.25 3.57
C ILE A 159 3.87 22.16 2.13
N ILE A 160 3.20 23.21 1.65
CA ILE A 160 2.66 23.26 0.28
C ILE A 160 3.80 23.13 -0.74
N PHE A 161 4.93 23.79 -0.55
CA PHE A 161 6.10 23.66 -1.43
C PHE A 161 6.57 22.20 -1.56
N VAL A 162 6.69 21.49 -0.43
CA VAL A 162 7.10 20.06 -0.43
C VAL A 162 6.07 19.19 -1.13
N ILE A 163 4.77 19.44 -0.91
CA ILE A 163 3.69 18.71 -1.60
C ILE A 163 3.74 19.00 -3.12
N VAL A 164 3.86 20.25 -3.51
CA VAL A 164 3.99 20.65 -4.93
C VAL A 164 5.16 19.93 -5.58
N ASN A 165 6.33 19.90 -4.93
CA ASN A 165 7.50 19.19 -5.47
C ASN A 165 7.24 17.68 -5.62
N SER A 166 6.57 17.05 -4.63
CA SER A 166 6.22 15.61 -4.70
C SER A 166 5.22 15.27 -5.81
N VAL A 167 4.35 16.21 -6.16
CA VAL A 167 3.31 16.01 -7.19
C VAL A 167 3.87 16.32 -8.58
N LEU A 168 4.80 17.24 -8.66
CA LEU A 168 5.37 17.73 -9.91
C LEU A 168 6.36 16.73 -10.53
N TRP A 169 7.14 16.06 -9.71
CA TRP A 169 8.19 15.08 -10.11
C TRP A 169 7.88 13.67 -9.65
#